data_7a19a448dabbf8c7e97a6fdbc02446f9
#
_entry.id   7a19a448dabbf8c7e97a6fdbc02446f9
#
_cell.length_a   1.000
_cell.length_b   1.000
_cell.length_c   1.000
_cell.angle_alpha   90.00
_cell.angle_beta   90.00
_cell.angle_gamma   90.00
#
_symmetry.space_group_name_H-M   'P 1'
#
loop_
_entity.id
_entity.type
_entity.pdbx_description
1 polymer ?
#
loop_
_entity_poly.entity_id
_entity_poly.type
_entity_poly.pdbx_seq_one_letter_code
_entity_poly.pdbx_strand_id
1 'polypeptide(L)'
;MKTTKKYWKGLAQLNDDPIVEKLAQNEFVEDLPVDQFLGDKKNLSSTNSSRRDFLKFLGFSTAAATLAACETPVVKSIPYLVKPDEIIPGVANYYASTIYDGRDYASVLVKTREGRPIKIENNGTCSNSRVQASVLSLYDSSRLKYPLKNNDESDWRTIDSEIKEKLSSIKNGKIVLLSSTILSPTTKELVKDFSKEHKNVEHLMIDSTPYDGLLDANLESFGVRLAPEYSFDKADVIVSFGADFLANWMANDYATDYVNGRNPKSGKMSKHYQLESNMSLSGANADKRIQIKPSEQAYLLSSLLGAIKGESFDKRLTKIVKDLKSNKSKSIVISNSNDKNTQLIVNAINHQLSNYGNTISITNPSKLKQGNTNKIDALISDMQNGNVDALITYNVNPSYSLANSKEFNDALKNVS
;
A
#
# COMPACT_ATOMS: atom_id res chain seq x y z
N MET A 1 -0.46 -29.64 -48.71
CA MET A 1 0.32 -29.30 -47.51
C MET A 1 -0.60 -28.64 -46.48
N LYS A 2 -0.83 -29.30 -45.38
CA LYS A 2 -1.57 -28.66 -44.27
C LYS A 2 -0.66 -27.65 -43.60
N THR A 3 -0.90 -26.38 -43.80
CA THR A 3 -0.26 -25.31 -43.01
C THR A 3 -0.65 -25.48 -41.57
N THR A 4 0.26 -25.92 -40.70
CA THR A 4 0.09 -25.88 -39.25
C THR A 4 -0.07 -24.43 -38.86
N LYS A 5 -1.24 -24.09 -38.27
CA LYS A 5 -1.47 -22.74 -37.74
C LYS A 5 -0.41 -22.46 -36.65
N LYS A 6 0.42 -21.45 -36.88
CA LYS A 6 1.43 -21.02 -35.91
C LYS A 6 0.71 -20.07 -34.91
N TYR A 7 0.80 -20.39 -33.64
CA TYR A 7 0.27 -19.54 -32.56
C TYR A 7 1.44 -18.88 -31.86
N TRP A 8 1.37 -17.58 -31.61
CA TRP A 8 2.41 -16.81 -30.91
C TRP A 8 2.01 -16.56 -29.45
N LYS A 9 2.95 -16.68 -28.52
CA LYS A 9 2.76 -16.42 -27.09
C LYS A 9 3.11 -14.98 -26.69
N GLY A 10 3.75 -14.21 -27.57
CA GLY A 10 4.16 -12.83 -27.33
C GLY A 10 4.71 -12.12 -28.56
N LEU A 11 4.95 -10.81 -28.44
CA LEU A 11 5.46 -9.95 -29.54
C LEU A 11 6.84 -10.38 -30.04
N ALA A 12 7.72 -10.84 -29.16
CA ALA A 12 9.05 -11.32 -29.54
C ALA A 12 8.95 -12.57 -30.45
N GLN A 13 7.99 -13.45 -30.19
CA GLN A 13 7.72 -14.64 -31.03
C GLN A 13 7.05 -14.26 -32.35
N LEU A 14 6.21 -13.22 -32.36
CA LEU A 14 5.60 -12.70 -33.59
C LEU A 14 6.66 -12.07 -34.51
N ASN A 15 7.68 -11.46 -33.94
CA ASN A 15 8.79 -10.81 -34.65
C ASN A 15 9.95 -11.77 -34.96
N ASP A 16 9.76 -13.08 -34.75
CA ASP A 16 10.77 -14.13 -34.95
C ASP A 16 12.12 -13.82 -34.27
N ASP A 17 12.09 -13.26 -33.04
CA ASP A 17 13.27 -12.93 -32.26
C ASP A 17 14.03 -14.20 -31.88
N PRO A 18 15.35 -14.34 -32.23
CA PRO A 18 16.14 -15.53 -31.94
C PRO A 18 16.23 -15.90 -30.45
N ILE A 19 15.98 -14.96 -29.58
CA ILE A 19 15.94 -15.19 -28.13
C ILE A 19 14.79 -16.13 -27.73
N VAL A 20 13.69 -16.14 -28.51
CA VAL A 20 12.53 -16.99 -28.26
C VAL A 20 12.83 -18.46 -28.47
N GLU A 21 13.63 -18.80 -29.49
CA GLU A 21 14.05 -20.19 -29.72
C GLU A 21 14.95 -20.73 -28.61
N LYS A 22 15.84 -19.89 -28.08
CA LYS A 22 16.70 -20.26 -26.92
C LYS A 22 15.89 -20.45 -25.65
N LEU A 23 14.88 -19.59 -25.41
CA LEU A 23 14.02 -19.70 -24.24
C LEU A 23 13.03 -20.87 -24.36
N ALA A 24 12.55 -21.17 -25.57
CA ALA A 24 11.64 -22.30 -25.80
C ALA A 24 12.32 -23.65 -25.55
N GLN A 25 13.63 -23.77 -25.83
CA GLN A 25 14.41 -24.98 -25.54
C GLN A 25 14.63 -25.20 -24.03
N ASN A 26 14.54 -24.15 -23.22
CA ASN A 26 14.68 -24.20 -21.76
C ASN A 26 13.32 -24.06 -21.03
N GLU A 27 12.18 -24.13 -21.73
CA GLU A 27 10.84 -23.96 -21.16
C GLU A 27 10.42 -25.16 -20.29
N PHE A 28 11.01 -26.31 -20.51
CA PHE A 28 10.88 -27.47 -19.64
C PHE A 28 12.21 -27.69 -18.93
N VAL A 29 12.17 -27.66 -17.60
CA VAL A 29 13.30 -28.17 -16.80
C VAL A 29 13.54 -29.58 -17.29
N GLU A 30 14.77 -29.89 -17.76
CA GLU A 30 15.16 -31.27 -18.05
C GLU A 30 14.70 -32.15 -16.92
N ASP A 31 14.05 -33.28 -17.23
CA ASP A 31 13.67 -34.24 -16.21
C ASP A 31 14.85 -34.48 -15.30
N LEU A 32 14.75 -34.05 -14.05
CA LEU A 32 15.78 -34.31 -13.07
C LEU A 32 16.02 -35.83 -13.12
N PRO A 33 17.23 -36.33 -13.37
CA PRO A 33 17.50 -37.76 -13.52
C PRO A 33 17.35 -38.43 -12.16
N VAL A 34 16.10 -38.58 -11.73
CA VAL A 34 15.73 -39.20 -10.43
C VAL A 34 16.27 -40.61 -10.35
N ASP A 35 16.30 -41.32 -11.50
CA ASP A 35 16.80 -42.67 -11.59
C ASP A 35 18.32 -42.76 -11.42
N GLN A 36 19.10 -41.76 -11.88
CA GLN A 36 20.53 -41.66 -11.63
C GLN A 36 20.85 -41.28 -10.18
N PHE A 37 19.93 -40.58 -9.50
CA PHE A 37 20.14 -40.10 -8.14
C PHE A 37 19.75 -41.14 -7.07
N LEU A 38 18.74 -41.98 -7.35
CA LEU A 38 18.25 -42.98 -6.40
C LEU A 38 19.06 -44.28 -6.43
N GLY A 39 20.00 -44.43 -7.35
CA GLY A 39 20.83 -45.63 -7.41
C GLY A 39 20.02 -46.93 -7.46
N ASP A 40 20.58 -47.94 -8.07
CA ASP A 40 19.92 -49.24 -8.19
C ASP A 40 19.33 -49.76 -6.86
N LYS A 41 18.06 -50.08 -6.85
CA LYS A 41 17.31 -50.57 -5.67
C LYS A 41 17.98 -51.75 -4.92
N LYS A 42 18.99 -52.40 -5.51
CA LYS A 42 19.76 -53.47 -4.92
C LYS A 42 20.83 -53.03 -3.91
N ASN A 43 21.19 -51.74 -3.88
CA ASN A 43 22.23 -51.24 -2.99
C ASN A 43 21.72 -50.59 -1.69
N LEU A 44 20.42 -50.52 -1.49
CA LEU A 44 19.82 -49.94 -0.28
C LEU A 44 19.83 -50.84 0.96
N SER A 45 20.21 -52.10 0.81
CA SER A 45 20.21 -53.10 1.92
C SER A 45 21.55 -53.31 2.60
N SER A 46 22.62 -52.70 2.15
CA SER A 46 23.95 -52.90 2.74
C SER A 46 24.84 -51.68 2.54
N THR A 47 24.68 -50.66 3.38
CA THR A 47 25.70 -49.63 3.35
C THR A 47 25.78 -48.75 4.59
N ASN A 48 27.01 -48.60 5.08
CA ASN A 48 27.47 -47.46 5.84
C ASN A 48 27.32 -46.17 4.98
N SER A 49 26.19 -45.48 5.09
CA SER A 49 25.99 -44.19 4.41
C SER A 49 26.87 -43.12 5.06
N SER A 50 27.64 -42.40 4.27
CA SER A 50 28.43 -41.29 4.79
C SER A 50 27.51 -40.16 5.29
N ARG A 51 27.96 -39.37 6.30
CA ARG A 51 27.21 -38.23 6.81
C ARG A 51 26.80 -37.26 5.68
N ARG A 52 27.59 -37.16 4.61
CA ARG A 52 27.33 -36.33 3.46
C ARG A 52 26.15 -36.84 2.61
N ASP A 53 26.03 -38.15 2.45
CA ASP A 53 24.96 -38.75 1.65
C ASP A 53 23.65 -38.74 2.44
N PHE A 54 23.70 -38.89 3.78
CA PHE A 54 22.54 -38.68 4.67
C PHE A 54 22.03 -37.23 4.60
N LEU A 55 22.92 -36.23 4.64
CA LEU A 55 22.52 -34.81 4.52
C LEU A 55 21.97 -34.47 3.15
N LYS A 56 22.48 -35.06 2.07
CA LYS A 56 21.91 -34.94 0.74
C LYS A 56 20.50 -35.53 0.67
N PHE A 57 20.32 -36.74 1.22
CA PHE A 57 19.02 -37.41 1.28
C PHE A 57 18.01 -36.60 2.10
N LEU A 58 18.40 -36.08 3.26
CA LEU A 58 17.55 -35.22 4.09
C LEU A 58 17.18 -33.91 3.37
N GLY A 59 18.12 -33.25 2.73
CA GLY A 59 17.89 -32.04 1.96
C GLY A 59 16.93 -32.26 0.77
N PHE A 60 17.08 -33.37 0.07
CA PHE A 60 16.21 -33.72 -1.05
C PHE A 60 14.81 -34.16 -0.61
N SER A 61 14.71 -34.92 0.48
CA SER A 61 13.41 -35.37 1.00
C SER A 61 12.59 -34.21 1.56
N THR A 62 13.22 -33.22 2.21
CA THR A 62 12.53 -32.00 2.66
C THR A 62 12.13 -31.11 1.49
N ALA A 63 12.97 -30.95 0.48
CA ALA A 63 12.63 -30.21 -0.75
C ALA A 63 11.50 -30.91 -1.52
N ALA A 64 11.52 -32.24 -1.64
CA ALA A 64 10.45 -32.99 -2.29
C ALA A 64 9.14 -32.95 -1.49
N ALA A 65 9.20 -32.99 -0.14
CA ALA A 65 8.02 -32.86 0.73
C ALA A 65 7.41 -31.44 0.67
N THR A 66 8.24 -30.39 0.58
CA THR A 66 7.75 -29.02 0.39
C THR A 66 7.15 -28.79 -0.99
N LEU A 67 7.69 -29.41 -2.04
CA LEU A 67 7.13 -29.37 -3.39
C LEU A 67 5.84 -30.20 -3.50
N ALA A 68 5.74 -31.34 -2.82
CA ALA A 68 4.52 -32.17 -2.78
C ALA A 68 3.40 -31.57 -1.90
N ALA A 69 3.77 -30.75 -0.88
CA ALA A 69 2.81 -30.03 -0.06
C ALA A 69 2.22 -28.79 -0.74
N CYS A 70 2.82 -28.32 -1.83
CA CYS A 70 2.21 -27.35 -2.73
C CYS A 70 1.20 -28.09 -3.63
N GLU A 71 0.05 -28.47 -3.10
CA GLU A 71 -1.11 -28.72 -3.95
C GLU A 71 -1.41 -27.42 -4.70
N THR A 72 -1.02 -27.39 -5.97
CA THR A 72 -1.52 -26.35 -6.88
C THR A 72 -3.03 -26.44 -6.85
N PRO A 73 -3.74 -25.37 -6.43
CA PRO A 73 -5.19 -25.40 -6.44
C PRO A 73 -5.63 -25.78 -7.85
N VAL A 74 -6.43 -26.84 -7.98
CA VAL A 74 -6.98 -27.27 -9.26
C VAL A 74 -7.93 -26.17 -9.74
N VAL A 75 -7.38 -25.20 -10.45
CA VAL A 75 -8.17 -24.13 -11.07
C VAL A 75 -8.91 -24.74 -12.25
N LYS A 76 -10.18 -25.05 -12.04
CA LYS A 76 -11.06 -25.48 -13.12
C LYS A 76 -11.21 -24.33 -14.10
N SER A 77 -10.61 -24.45 -15.27
CA SER A 77 -10.80 -23.51 -16.36
C SER A 77 -12.18 -23.76 -16.96
N ILE A 78 -13.05 -22.76 -16.94
CA ILE A 78 -14.31 -22.78 -17.68
C ILE A 78 -13.99 -22.25 -19.08
N PRO A 79 -14.03 -23.07 -20.13
CA PRO A 79 -13.80 -22.59 -21.50
C PRO A 79 -14.91 -21.63 -21.90
N TYR A 80 -14.63 -20.67 -22.77
CA TYR A 80 -15.65 -19.84 -23.38
C TYR A 80 -16.54 -20.70 -24.26
N LEU A 81 -17.86 -20.57 -24.11
CA LEU A 81 -18.84 -21.15 -25.05
C LEU A 81 -18.77 -20.44 -26.40
N VAL A 82 -18.62 -19.11 -26.37
CA VAL A 82 -18.35 -18.28 -27.54
C VAL A 82 -17.12 -17.45 -27.21
N LYS A 83 -16.04 -17.62 -27.97
CA LYS A 83 -14.81 -16.85 -27.78
C LYS A 83 -15.05 -15.40 -28.21
N PRO A 84 -14.86 -14.38 -27.36
CA PRO A 84 -14.87 -12.99 -27.79
C PRO A 84 -13.78 -12.74 -28.87
N ASP A 85 -14.09 -11.91 -29.86
CA ASP A 85 -13.17 -11.65 -30.99
C ASP A 85 -11.83 -11.09 -30.54
N GLU A 86 -11.84 -10.32 -29.42
CA GLU A 86 -10.67 -9.67 -28.84
C GLU A 86 -9.77 -10.60 -28.03
N ILE A 87 -10.23 -11.81 -27.69
CA ILE A 87 -9.45 -12.74 -26.86
C ILE A 87 -8.79 -13.81 -27.73
N ILE A 88 -7.47 -13.80 -27.73
CA ILE A 88 -6.64 -14.83 -28.33
C ILE A 88 -6.10 -15.72 -27.21
N PRO A 89 -6.39 -17.03 -27.18
CA PRO A 89 -5.89 -17.94 -26.15
C PRO A 89 -4.36 -17.85 -26.04
N GLY A 90 -3.86 -17.72 -24.80
CA GLY A 90 -2.43 -17.60 -24.54
C GLY A 90 -1.83 -16.21 -24.72
N VAL A 91 -2.57 -15.25 -25.30
CA VAL A 91 -2.15 -13.85 -25.40
C VAL A 91 -2.76 -13.04 -24.25
N ALA A 92 -1.95 -12.23 -23.58
CA ALA A 92 -2.42 -11.38 -22.49
C ALA A 92 -3.08 -10.10 -23.03
N ASN A 93 -4.20 -9.73 -22.44
CA ASN A 93 -4.83 -8.42 -22.62
C ASN A 93 -4.53 -7.54 -21.41
N TYR A 94 -4.43 -6.24 -21.63
CA TYR A 94 -4.12 -5.25 -20.59
C TYR A 94 -5.28 -4.25 -20.47
N TYR A 95 -5.70 -4.01 -19.23
CA TYR A 95 -6.77 -3.07 -18.95
C TYR A 95 -6.26 -2.01 -17.98
N ALA A 96 -6.35 -0.74 -18.39
CA ALA A 96 -6.06 0.37 -17.50
C ALA A 96 -7.12 0.43 -16.39
N SER A 97 -6.67 0.52 -15.16
CA SER A 97 -7.52 0.56 -13.98
C SER A 97 -6.89 1.37 -12.85
N THR A 98 -7.63 1.53 -11.77
CA THR A 98 -7.18 2.18 -10.55
C THR A 98 -7.44 1.26 -9.37
N ILE A 99 -6.45 1.10 -8.50
CA ILE A 99 -6.60 0.38 -7.24
C ILE A 99 -6.60 1.40 -6.11
N TYR A 100 -7.57 1.27 -5.23
CA TYR A 100 -7.64 1.97 -3.95
C TYR A 100 -8.30 1.07 -2.91
N ASP A 101 -7.57 0.75 -1.84
CA ASP A 101 -8.01 -0.14 -0.76
C ASP A 101 -8.19 0.56 0.59
N GLY A 102 -8.25 1.92 0.59
CA GLY A 102 -8.25 2.74 1.80
C GLY A 102 -6.86 3.03 2.37
N ARG A 103 -5.83 2.32 1.91
CA ARG A 103 -4.44 2.51 2.33
C ARG A 103 -3.55 2.97 1.18
N ASP A 104 -3.56 2.23 0.09
CA ASP A 104 -2.74 2.47 -1.08
C ASP A 104 -3.59 2.89 -2.27
N TYR A 105 -3.03 3.76 -3.10
CA TYR A 105 -3.60 4.19 -4.38
C TYR A 105 -2.58 3.96 -5.49
N ALA A 106 -3.02 3.42 -6.62
CA ALA A 106 -2.19 3.32 -7.81
C ALA A 106 -3.02 3.31 -9.09
N SER A 107 -2.49 3.95 -10.14
CA SER A 107 -2.92 3.71 -11.52
C SER A 107 -2.17 2.49 -12.05
N VAL A 108 -2.90 1.53 -12.59
CA VAL A 108 -2.36 0.21 -12.92
C VAL A 108 -2.82 -0.30 -14.27
N LEU A 109 -2.04 -1.20 -14.85
CA LEU A 109 -2.44 -2.05 -15.95
C LEU A 109 -2.70 -3.46 -15.40
N VAL A 110 -3.94 -3.91 -15.53
CA VAL A 110 -4.35 -5.26 -15.15
C VAL A 110 -4.12 -6.18 -16.32
N LYS A 111 -3.13 -7.05 -16.18
CA LYS A 111 -2.84 -8.09 -17.16
C LYS A 111 -3.80 -9.25 -16.96
N THR A 112 -4.48 -9.63 -18.03
CA THR A 112 -5.46 -10.74 -18.01
C THR A 112 -5.09 -11.79 -19.03
N ARG A 113 -5.46 -13.03 -18.76
CA ARG A 113 -5.50 -14.13 -19.72
C ARG A 113 -6.87 -14.78 -19.68
N GLU A 114 -7.49 -14.96 -20.82
CA GLU A 114 -8.84 -15.54 -20.97
C GLU A 114 -9.83 -14.95 -19.93
N GLY A 115 -9.83 -13.60 -19.81
CA GLY A 115 -10.68 -12.88 -18.88
C GLY A 115 -10.28 -12.94 -17.40
N ARG A 116 -9.15 -13.59 -17.06
CA ARG A 116 -8.67 -13.69 -15.67
C ARG A 116 -7.55 -12.71 -15.41
N PRO A 117 -7.65 -11.84 -14.41
CA PRO A 117 -6.53 -11.03 -13.94
C PRO A 117 -5.42 -11.93 -13.38
N ILE A 118 -4.21 -11.78 -13.89
CA ILE A 118 -3.06 -12.61 -13.49
C ILE A 118 -1.91 -11.80 -12.90
N LYS A 119 -1.83 -10.50 -13.22
CA LYS A 119 -0.77 -9.62 -12.74
C LYS A 119 -1.23 -8.17 -12.75
N ILE A 120 -0.74 -7.42 -11.79
CA ILE A 120 -0.85 -5.96 -11.77
C ILE A 120 0.49 -5.38 -12.21
N GLU A 121 0.46 -4.47 -13.17
CA GLU A 121 1.62 -3.73 -13.68
C GLU A 121 1.43 -2.23 -13.52
N ASN A 122 2.51 -1.48 -13.56
CA ASN A 122 2.47 -0.03 -13.42
C ASN A 122 1.85 0.63 -14.66
N ASN A 123 1.06 1.68 -14.45
CA ASN A 123 0.55 2.53 -15.52
C ASN A 123 1.09 3.96 -15.36
N GLY A 124 2.33 4.17 -15.75
CA GLY A 124 3.00 5.48 -15.68
C GLY A 124 3.51 5.91 -14.29
N THR A 125 3.01 5.28 -13.22
CA THR A 125 3.43 5.51 -11.83
C THR A 125 3.90 4.20 -11.21
N CYS A 126 4.76 4.26 -10.19
CA CYS A 126 5.16 3.05 -9.48
C CYS A 126 4.01 2.46 -8.67
N SER A 127 3.98 1.16 -8.53
CA SER A 127 3.09 0.45 -7.60
C SER A 127 3.91 -0.31 -6.57
N ASN A 128 3.52 -0.21 -5.32
CA ASN A 128 4.17 -0.95 -4.25
C ASN A 128 3.77 -2.44 -4.26
N SER A 129 4.44 -3.26 -3.46
CA SER A 129 4.20 -4.70 -3.39
C SER A 129 2.77 -5.07 -3.00
N ARG A 130 2.10 -4.27 -2.15
CA ARG A 130 0.71 -4.51 -1.75
C ARG A 130 -0.25 -4.31 -2.92
N VAL A 131 -0.07 -3.23 -3.68
CA VAL A 131 -0.84 -2.97 -4.90
C VAL A 131 -0.67 -4.12 -5.89
N GLN A 132 0.56 -4.59 -6.11
CA GLN A 132 0.81 -5.72 -7.03
C GLN A 132 0.21 -7.03 -6.49
N ALA A 133 0.24 -7.26 -5.19
CA ALA A 133 -0.36 -8.43 -4.56
C ALA A 133 -1.90 -8.38 -4.53
N SER A 134 -2.55 -7.25 -4.80
CA SER A 134 -4.01 -7.11 -4.75
C SER A 134 -4.76 -8.08 -5.66
N VAL A 135 -4.12 -8.54 -6.74
CA VAL A 135 -4.70 -9.58 -7.62
C VAL A 135 -5.00 -10.87 -6.86
N LEU A 136 -4.26 -11.19 -5.80
CA LEU A 136 -4.45 -12.40 -5.00
C LEU A 136 -5.80 -12.39 -4.26
N SER A 137 -6.30 -11.19 -3.89
CA SER A 137 -7.59 -11.07 -3.20
C SER A 137 -8.77 -11.54 -4.04
N LEU A 138 -8.65 -11.56 -5.38
CA LEU A 138 -9.68 -12.09 -6.27
C LEU A 138 -9.82 -13.60 -6.17
N TYR A 139 -8.73 -14.29 -5.80
CA TYR A 139 -8.61 -15.74 -5.73
C TYR A 139 -8.62 -16.27 -4.29
N ASP A 140 -8.77 -15.40 -3.32
CA ASP A 140 -8.87 -15.77 -1.91
C ASP A 140 -10.17 -16.54 -1.66
N SER A 141 -10.06 -17.76 -1.15
CA SER A 141 -11.21 -18.60 -0.80
C SER A 141 -12.04 -18.05 0.36
N SER A 142 -11.42 -17.24 1.22
CA SER A 142 -12.09 -16.57 2.35
C SER A 142 -12.85 -15.31 1.95
N ARG A 143 -12.78 -14.90 0.68
CA ARG A 143 -13.49 -13.73 0.18
C ARG A 143 -15.00 -13.96 0.28
N LEU A 144 -15.72 -12.95 0.77
CA LEU A 144 -17.19 -12.95 0.78
C LEU A 144 -17.72 -13.01 -0.66
N LYS A 145 -18.61 -13.97 -0.94
CA LYS A 145 -19.21 -14.18 -2.27
C LYS A 145 -20.60 -13.56 -2.37
N TYR A 146 -21.30 -13.47 -1.27
CA TYR A 146 -22.66 -13.01 -1.14
C TYR A 146 -22.80 -12.04 0.03
N PRO A 147 -23.87 -11.22 0.09
CA PRO A 147 -24.21 -10.49 1.29
C PRO A 147 -24.46 -11.45 2.44
N LEU A 148 -24.09 -11.04 3.65
CA LEU A 148 -24.34 -11.83 4.86
C LEU A 148 -25.27 -11.04 5.78
N LYS A 149 -26.19 -11.77 6.43
CA LYS A 149 -27.00 -11.26 7.53
C LYS A 149 -26.78 -12.17 8.74
N ASN A 150 -26.25 -11.64 9.84
CA ASN A 150 -25.90 -12.41 11.04
C ASN A 150 -25.02 -13.65 10.74
N ASN A 151 -24.07 -13.52 9.80
CA ASN A 151 -23.19 -14.56 9.26
C ASN A 151 -23.87 -15.59 8.33
N ASP A 152 -25.17 -15.50 8.07
CA ASP A 152 -25.86 -16.35 7.11
C ASP A 152 -25.88 -15.68 5.72
N GLU A 153 -25.78 -16.48 4.67
CA GLU A 153 -25.87 -16.00 3.29
C GLU A 153 -27.26 -15.42 3.00
N SER A 154 -27.30 -14.28 2.33
CA SER A 154 -28.54 -13.60 1.92
C SER A 154 -28.42 -13.13 0.47
N ASP A 155 -29.51 -12.61 -0.08
CA ASP A 155 -29.52 -12.00 -1.41
C ASP A 155 -29.61 -10.46 -1.31
N TRP A 156 -29.11 -9.79 -2.36
CA TRP A 156 -29.08 -8.33 -2.42
C TRP A 156 -30.46 -7.69 -2.30
N ARG A 157 -31.48 -8.30 -2.91
CA ARG A 157 -32.83 -7.73 -2.92
C ARG A 157 -33.43 -7.68 -1.51
N THR A 158 -33.24 -8.75 -0.75
CA THR A 158 -33.67 -8.82 0.65
C THR A 158 -32.93 -7.82 1.51
N ILE A 159 -31.58 -7.78 1.43
CA ILE A 159 -30.75 -6.88 2.20
C ILE A 159 -31.07 -5.41 1.88
N ASP A 160 -31.18 -5.04 0.60
CA ASP A 160 -31.52 -3.68 0.18
C ASP A 160 -32.88 -3.22 0.72
N SER A 161 -33.87 -4.12 0.74
CA SER A 161 -35.19 -3.82 1.26
C SER A 161 -35.17 -3.57 2.77
N GLU A 162 -34.46 -4.42 3.51
CA GLU A 162 -34.31 -4.29 4.95
C GLU A 162 -33.51 -3.02 5.35
N ILE A 163 -32.44 -2.70 4.61
CA ILE A 163 -31.67 -1.46 4.84
C ILE A 163 -32.57 -0.23 4.62
N LYS A 164 -33.35 -0.21 3.52
CA LYS A 164 -34.28 0.90 3.22
C LYS A 164 -35.34 1.05 4.31
N GLU A 165 -35.93 -0.04 4.76
CA GLU A 165 -36.91 -0.04 5.84
C GLU A 165 -36.31 0.49 7.13
N LYS A 166 -35.13 -0.01 7.54
CA LYS A 166 -34.44 0.42 8.74
C LYS A 166 -34.10 1.91 8.69
N LEU A 167 -33.47 2.39 7.62
CA LEU A 167 -33.13 3.80 7.46
C LEU A 167 -34.37 4.70 7.43
N SER A 168 -35.46 4.28 6.81
CA SER A 168 -36.74 5.03 6.76
C SER A 168 -37.42 5.11 8.12
N SER A 169 -37.16 4.15 9.02
CA SER A 169 -37.70 4.16 10.39
C SER A 169 -37.00 5.18 11.29
N ILE A 170 -35.77 5.60 10.95
CA ILE A 170 -34.98 6.58 11.72
C ILE A 170 -35.44 7.99 11.36
N LYS A 171 -36.32 8.59 12.17
CA LYS A 171 -36.85 9.95 11.89
C LYS A 171 -35.95 11.07 12.41
N ASN A 172 -35.47 10.94 13.64
CA ASN A 172 -34.66 11.96 14.33
C ASN A 172 -33.37 11.41 14.92
N GLY A 173 -33.06 10.14 14.69
CA GLY A 173 -31.90 9.46 15.21
C GLY A 173 -30.65 9.77 14.41
N LYS A 174 -29.49 9.58 15.01
CA LYS A 174 -28.17 9.81 14.38
C LYS A 174 -27.74 8.61 13.55
N ILE A 175 -27.45 8.84 12.30
CA ILE A 175 -26.84 7.87 11.38
C ILE A 175 -25.38 8.25 11.19
N VAL A 176 -24.45 7.32 11.45
CA VAL A 176 -23.04 7.54 11.23
C VAL A 176 -22.58 6.73 10.03
N LEU A 177 -22.00 7.39 9.04
CA LEU A 177 -21.24 6.77 7.95
C LEU A 177 -19.76 6.86 8.31
N LEU A 178 -19.14 5.72 8.65
CA LEU A 178 -17.72 5.61 8.94
C LEU A 178 -16.99 5.00 7.73
N SER A 179 -16.10 5.76 7.11
CA SER A 179 -15.39 5.30 5.92
C SER A 179 -13.89 5.50 6.00
N SER A 180 -13.13 4.83 5.13
CA SER A 180 -11.80 5.29 4.77
C SER A 180 -11.87 6.63 4.02
N THR A 181 -10.71 7.27 3.81
CA THR A 181 -10.65 8.44 2.91
C THR A 181 -11.30 8.09 1.57
N ILE A 182 -12.30 8.85 1.15
CA ILE A 182 -12.99 8.66 -0.13
C ILE A 182 -12.30 9.51 -1.18
N LEU A 183 -11.75 8.88 -2.22
CA LEU A 183 -11.09 9.56 -3.34
C LEU A 183 -12.03 9.81 -4.51
N SER A 184 -12.91 8.85 -4.80
CA SER A 184 -13.84 8.89 -5.93
C SER A 184 -14.79 10.10 -5.86
N PRO A 185 -14.82 10.97 -6.89
CA PRO A 185 -15.78 12.06 -6.94
C PRO A 185 -17.23 11.57 -6.94
N THR A 186 -17.52 10.48 -7.66
CA THR A 186 -18.85 9.86 -7.70
C THR A 186 -19.28 9.40 -6.31
N THR A 187 -18.42 8.69 -5.58
CA THR A 187 -18.74 8.24 -4.22
C THR A 187 -18.95 9.42 -3.26
N LYS A 188 -18.17 10.50 -3.42
CA LYS A 188 -18.36 11.73 -2.62
C LYS A 188 -19.74 12.36 -2.87
N GLU A 189 -20.17 12.40 -4.12
CA GLU A 189 -21.50 12.97 -4.44
C GLU A 189 -22.62 12.04 -3.92
N LEU A 190 -22.48 10.72 -4.03
CA LEU A 190 -23.43 9.77 -3.43
C LEU A 190 -23.53 9.93 -1.92
N VAL A 191 -22.43 10.10 -1.20
CA VAL A 191 -22.44 10.36 0.24
C VAL A 191 -23.16 11.69 0.56
N LYS A 192 -22.95 12.70 -0.26
CA LYS A 192 -23.61 14.01 -0.11
C LYS A 192 -25.11 13.91 -0.36
N ASP A 193 -25.53 13.17 -1.40
CA ASP A 193 -26.95 12.95 -1.68
C ASP A 193 -27.64 12.12 -0.60
N PHE A 194 -26.96 11.08 -0.10
CA PHE A 194 -27.42 10.34 1.07
C PHE A 194 -27.60 11.22 2.29
N SER A 195 -26.68 12.15 2.55
CA SER A 195 -26.76 13.09 3.67
C SER A 195 -27.85 14.16 3.48
N LYS A 196 -28.30 14.43 2.26
CA LYS A 196 -29.46 15.32 1.99
C LYS A 196 -30.78 14.59 2.21
N GLU A 197 -30.86 13.32 1.84
CA GLU A 197 -32.05 12.50 2.02
C GLU A 197 -32.28 12.18 3.49
N HIS A 198 -31.23 11.86 4.23
CA HIS A 198 -31.25 11.55 5.66
C HIS A 198 -30.63 12.69 6.47
N LYS A 199 -31.45 13.52 7.11
CA LYS A 199 -31.03 14.81 7.73
C LYS A 199 -29.98 14.70 8.86
N ASN A 200 -29.87 13.55 9.51
CA ASN A 200 -29.02 13.34 10.69
C ASN A 200 -27.83 12.42 10.39
N VAL A 201 -27.28 12.49 9.18
CA VAL A 201 -26.10 11.71 8.80
C VAL A 201 -24.84 12.47 9.16
N GLU A 202 -23.98 11.86 9.96
CA GLU A 202 -22.60 12.30 10.18
C GLU A 202 -21.65 11.40 9.40
N HIS A 203 -20.86 11.98 8.49
CA HIS A 203 -19.80 11.26 7.79
C HIS A 203 -18.47 11.45 8.50
N LEU A 204 -17.89 10.35 8.99
CA LEU A 204 -16.56 10.30 9.61
C LEU A 204 -15.63 9.51 8.73
N MET A 205 -14.42 10.03 8.51
CA MET A 205 -13.36 9.31 7.78
C MET A 205 -12.23 8.94 8.74
N ILE A 206 -11.77 7.69 8.65
CA ILE A 206 -10.57 7.21 9.35
C ILE A 206 -9.68 6.48 8.36
N ASP A 207 -8.38 6.59 8.54
CA ASP A 207 -7.41 5.84 7.76
C ASP A 207 -6.77 4.76 8.65
N SER A 208 -6.62 3.53 8.13
CA SER A 208 -6.00 2.41 8.87
C SER A 208 -4.55 2.69 9.27
N THR A 209 -3.90 3.61 8.58
CA THR A 209 -2.63 4.20 8.96
C THR A 209 -2.84 5.71 9.04
N PRO A 210 -3.10 6.26 10.23
CA PRO A 210 -3.46 7.66 10.40
C PRO A 210 -2.26 8.59 10.22
N TYR A 211 -2.54 9.80 9.72
CA TYR A 211 -1.60 10.91 9.58
C TYR A 211 -2.14 12.16 10.28
N ASP A 212 -2.93 11.98 11.32
CA ASP A 212 -3.59 13.07 12.05
C ASP A 212 -2.59 14.11 12.54
N GLY A 213 -1.45 13.69 13.08
CA GLY A 213 -0.41 14.61 13.56
C GLY A 213 0.09 15.54 12.47
N LEU A 214 0.32 15.04 11.25
CA LEU A 214 0.74 15.85 10.11
C LEU A 214 -0.38 16.77 9.63
N LEU A 215 -1.61 16.24 9.51
CA LEU A 215 -2.77 16.99 9.04
C LEU A 215 -3.15 18.12 10.03
N ASP A 216 -3.13 17.83 11.33
CA ASP A 216 -3.48 18.79 12.38
C ASP A 216 -2.38 19.84 12.58
N ALA A 217 -1.10 19.47 12.42
CA ALA A 217 0.01 20.43 12.41
C ALA A 217 -0.12 21.39 11.20
N ASN A 218 -0.56 20.92 10.06
CA ASN A 218 -0.79 21.78 8.89
C ASN A 218 -2.01 22.67 9.07
N LEU A 219 -3.07 22.17 9.73
CA LEU A 219 -4.19 23.02 10.12
C LEU A 219 -3.74 24.18 11.02
N GLU A 220 -2.87 23.91 12.00
CA GLU A 220 -2.35 24.94 12.91
C GLU A 220 -1.36 25.89 12.19
N SER A 221 -0.52 25.37 11.31
CA SER A 221 0.50 26.19 10.61
C SER A 221 -0.07 27.02 9.46
N PHE A 222 -1.09 26.50 8.74
CA PHE A 222 -1.57 27.07 7.46
C PHE A 222 -3.08 27.33 7.44
N GLY A 223 -3.82 27.00 8.50
CA GLY A 223 -5.27 27.18 8.58
C GLY A 223 -6.07 26.13 7.78
N VAL A 224 -5.42 25.13 7.20
CA VAL A 224 -6.08 24.07 6.41
C VAL A 224 -5.53 22.70 6.78
N ARG A 225 -6.44 21.75 7.07
CA ARG A 225 -6.11 20.36 7.37
C ARG A 225 -5.83 19.59 6.08
N LEU A 226 -4.58 19.48 5.70
CA LEU A 226 -4.13 18.90 4.43
C LEU A 226 -2.82 18.13 4.58
N ALA A 227 -2.57 17.21 3.63
CA ALA A 227 -1.28 16.57 3.42
C ALA A 227 -0.55 17.28 2.27
N PRO A 228 0.65 17.88 2.48
CA PRO A 228 1.39 18.53 1.42
C PRO A 228 1.80 17.53 0.32
N GLU A 229 2.05 18.05 -0.87
CA GLU A 229 2.74 17.32 -1.92
C GLU A 229 4.24 17.60 -1.85
N TYR A 230 5.07 16.57 -2.00
CA TYR A 230 6.52 16.65 -1.89
C TYR A 230 7.18 16.33 -3.24
N SER A 231 7.90 17.29 -3.81
CA SER A 231 8.64 17.13 -5.08
C SER A 231 10.08 16.69 -4.78
N PHE A 232 10.31 15.38 -4.64
CA PHE A 232 11.65 14.85 -4.35
C PHE A 232 12.63 15.05 -5.51
N ASP A 233 12.16 15.16 -6.74
CA ASP A 233 12.94 15.47 -7.94
C ASP A 233 13.57 16.85 -7.91
N LYS A 234 12.95 17.81 -7.18
CA LYS A 234 13.44 19.18 -7.03
C LYS A 234 14.39 19.38 -5.86
N ALA A 235 14.46 18.39 -4.95
CA ALA A 235 15.30 18.49 -3.78
C ALA A 235 16.76 18.14 -4.09
N ASP A 236 17.70 18.99 -3.64
CA ASP A 236 19.13 18.70 -3.63
C ASP A 236 19.55 18.03 -2.31
N VAL A 237 18.80 18.25 -1.22
CA VAL A 237 19.00 17.61 0.09
C VAL A 237 17.68 17.10 0.64
N ILE A 238 17.66 15.82 0.98
CA ILE A 238 16.53 15.14 1.61
C ILE A 238 16.96 14.70 3.01
N VAL A 239 16.18 15.06 4.03
CA VAL A 239 16.38 14.62 5.42
C VAL A 239 15.09 13.99 5.91
N SER A 240 15.12 12.69 6.14
CA SER A 240 13.98 11.93 6.59
C SER A 240 14.19 11.37 8.00
N PHE A 241 13.22 11.62 8.86
CA PHE A 241 13.15 11.06 10.21
C PHE A 241 12.14 9.92 10.23
N GLY A 242 12.62 8.72 9.93
CA GLY A 242 11.82 7.48 9.94
C GLY A 242 10.78 7.35 8.83
N ALA A 243 10.59 8.33 7.96
CA ALA A 243 9.64 8.25 6.87
C ALA A 243 10.20 7.37 5.74
N ASP A 244 9.57 6.21 5.53
CA ASP A 244 9.93 5.29 4.43
C ASP A 244 9.16 5.67 3.16
N PHE A 245 9.53 6.80 2.57
CA PHE A 245 8.86 7.37 1.40
C PHE A 245 9.06 6.57 0.10
N LEU A 246 10.03 5.66 0.07
CA LEU A 246 10.22 4.74 -1.06
C LEU A 246 9.31 3.49 -0.98
N ALA A 247 8.68 3.23 0.17
CA ALA A 247 7.84 2.04 0.34
C ALA A 247 6.40 2.35 0.75
N ASN A 248 6.16 2.97 1.91
CA ASN A 248 4.82 3.00 2.48
C ASN A 248 4.40 4.34 3.11
N TRP A 249 5.26 5.34 3.15
CA TRP A 249 4.92 6.63 3.73
C TRP A 249 3.99 7.42 2.80
N MET A 250 2.87 7.90 3.31
CA MET A 250 1.83 8.69 2.61
C MET A 250 1.11 7.99 1.46
N ALA A 251 1.48 6.75 1.10
CA ALA A 251 0.92 5.98 -0.02
C ALA A 251 1.08 6.63 -1.42
N ASN A 252 1.99 7.60 -1.55
CA ASN A 252 2.31 8.25 -2.81
C ASN A 252 3.47 7.56 -3.53
N ASP A 253 3.56 7.82 -4.83
CA ASP A 253 4.69 7.37 -5.66
C ASP A 253 5.83 8.41 -5.64
N TYR A 254 6.53 8.44 -4.52
CA TYR A 254 7.73 9.28 -4.42
C TYR A 254 8.99 8.63 -4.99
N ALA A 255 8.93 7.35 -5.34
CA ALA A 255 10.09 6.62 -5.86
C ALA A 255 10.51 7.15 -7.23
N THR A 256 9.55 7.47 -8.11
CA THR A 256 9.82 8.06 -9.42
C THR A 256 10.52 9.41 -9.28
N ASP A 257 10.02 10.30 -8.44
CA ASP A 257 10.63 11.60 -8.20
C ASP A 257 12.02 11.48 -7.58
N TYR A 258 12.18 10.57 -6.61
CA TYR A 258 13.46 10.30 -5.99
C TYR A 258 14.50 9.83 -7.02
N VAL A 259 14.14 8.91 -7.92
CA VAL A 259 15.03 8.44 -8.99
C VAL A 259 15.36 9.55 -9.97
N ASN A 260 14.39 10.39 -10.34
CA ASN A 260 14.62 11.55 -11.21
C ASN A 260 15.58 12.56 -10.57
N GLY A 261 15.50 12.78 -9.25
CA GLY A 261 16.42 13.60 -8.48
C GLY A 261 17.82 13.00 -8.30
N ARG A 262 18.01 11.72 -8.67
CA ARG A 262 19.27 10.95 -8.48
C ARG A 262 19.74 10.26 -9.77
N ASN A 263 19.63 10.96 -10.88
CA ASN A 263 20.01 10.41 -12.19
C ASN A 263 21.45 10.81 -12.56
N PRO A 264 22.41 9.85 -12.54
CA PRO A 264 23.81 10.13 -12.88
C PRO A 264 24.00 10.68 -14.30
N LYS A 265 23.11 10.28 -15.24
CA LYS A 265 23.20 10.75 -16.64
C LYS A 265 22.87 12.24 -16.78
N SER A 266 22.04 12.78 -15.93
CA SER A 266 21.73 14.22 -15.89
C SER A 266 22.73 15.02 -15.03
N GLY A 267 23.65 14.34 -14.36
CA GLY A 267 24.60 14.95 -13.41
C GLY A 267 23.95 15.38 -12.08
N LYS A 268 22.65 15.13 -11.89
CA LYS A 268 21.92 15.48 -10.68
C LYS A 268 21.93 14.32 -9.69
N MET A 269 22.47 14.54 -8.49
CA MET A 269 22.51 13.58 -7.39
C MET A 269 22.09 14.27 -6.09
N SER A 270 20.81 14.20 -5.75
CA SER A 270 20.32 14.68 -4.47
C SER A 270 20.97 13.90 -3.31
N LYS A 271 21.20 14.55 -2.18
CA LYS A 271 21.80 13.93 -1.01
C LYS A 271 20.75 13.54 -0.01
N HIS A 272 20.70 12.27 0.34
CA HIS A 272 19.69 11.71 1.24
C HIS A 272 20.29 11.31 2.59
N TYR A 273 19.75 11.90 3.66
CA TYR A 273 20.00 11.56 5.05
C TYR A 273 18.77 10.87 5.63
N GLN A 274 18.93 9.64 6.12
CA GLN A 274 17.86 8.90 6.81
C GLN A 274 18.22 8.70 8.28
N LEU A 275 17.39 9.21 9.19
CA LEU A 275 17.52 9.01 10.63
C LEU A 275 16.39 8.08 11.08
N GLU A 276 16.71 6.84 11.50
CA GLU A 276 15.70 5.82 11.79
C GLU A 276 16.20 4.75 12.75
N SER A 277 15.30 3.99 13.35
CA SER A 277 15.63 2.85 14.22
C SER A 277 15.86 1.57 13.43
N ASN A 278 14.94 1.23 12.54
CA ASN A 278 15.02 0.06 11.65
C ASN A 278 15.52 0.50 10.27
N MET A 279 16.22 -0.39 9.58
CA MET A 279 16.63 -0.12 8.19
C MET A 279 15.42 -0.31 7.28
N SER A 280 14.90 0.83 6.78
CA SER A 280 13.81 0.89 5.80
C SER A 280 14.35 0.80 4.36
N LEU A 281 13.46 0.73 3.37
CA LEU A 281 13.84 0.83 1.95
C LEU A 281 14.48 2.19 1.67
N SER A 282 13.93 3.28 2.21
CA SER A 282 14.51 4.62 2.12
C SER A 282 15.88 4.68 2.78
N GLY A 283 16.03 4.04 3.96
CA GLY A 283 17.31 3.99 4.66
C GLY A 283 18.39 3.17 3.94
N ALA A 284 18.00 2.10 3.25
CA ALA A 284 18.92 1.30 2.45
C ALA A 284 19.46 2.05 1.23
N ASN A 285 18.70 3.05 0.73
CA ASN A 285 19.07 3.87 -0.43
C ASN A 285 19.67 5.24 -0.03
N ALA A 286 19.79 5.54 1.26
CA ALA A 286 20.30 6.82 1.74
C ALA A 286 21.83 6.91 1.59
N ASP A 287 22.36 8.11 1.26
CA ASP A 287 23.80 8.38 1.25
C ASP A 287 24.39 8.31 2.67
N LYS A 288 23.59 8.68 3.66
CA LYS A 288 23.97 8.54 5.06
C LYS A 288 22.75 8.16 5.90
N ARG A 289 22.81 6.97 6.45
CA ARG A 289 21.88 6.50 7.48
C ARG A 289 22.47 6.74 8.87
N ILE A 290 21.66 7.30 9.78
CA ILE A 290 22.00 7.53 11.18
C ILE A 290 20.99 6.76 12.03
N GLN A 291 21.48 5.82 12.81
CA GLN A 291 20.62 5.08 13.73
C GLN A 291 20.23 5.96 14.92
N ILE A 292 18.94 6.05 15.20
CA ILE A 292 18.37 6.77 16.33
C ILE A 292 17.32 5.92 17.04
N LYS A 293 17.06 6.18 18.32
CA LYS A 293 15.90 5.62 19.01
C LYS A 293 14.64 6.36 18.58
N PRO A 294 13.46 5.70 18.52
CA PRO A 294 12.19 6.39 18.23
C PRO A 294 11.95 7.58 19.17
N SER A 295 12.29 7.45 20.45
CA SER A 295 12.18 8.51 21.46
C SER A 295 13.10 9.72 21.25
N GLU A 296 14.17 9.59 20.45
CA GLU A 296 15.08 10.70 20.14
C GLU A 296 14.61 11.57 18.96
N GLN A 297 13.60 11.13 18.23
CA GLN A 297 13.19 11.79 16.99
C GLN A 297 12.74 13.24 17.21
N ALA A 298 11.85 13.48 18.16
CA ALA A 298 11.38 14.85 18.49
C ALA A 298 12.51 15.74 19.00
N TYR A 299 13.41 15.19 19.85
CA TYR A 299 14.59 15.90 20.33
C TYR A 299 15.52 16.32 19.20
N LEU A 300 15.85 15.40 18.28
CA LEU A 300 16.74 15.69 17.16
C LEU A 300 16.13 16.68 16.17
N LEU A 301 14.82 16.63 15.93
CA LEU A 301 14.10 17.61 15.11
C LEU A 301 14.14 18.99 15.78
N SER A 302 13.91 19.08 17.10
CA SER A 302 14.04 20.34 17.86
C SER A 302 15.46 20.90 17.80
N SER A 303 16.47 20.02 17.97
CA SER A 303 17.88 20.37 17.85
C SER A 303 18.24 20.85 16.43
N LEU A 304 17.66 20.25 15.39
CA LEU A 304 17.83 20.67 14.00
C LEU A 304 17.23 22.07 13.76
N LEU A 305 16.04 22.34 14.31
CA LEU A 305 15.42 23.67 14.23
C LEU A 305 16.28 24.73 14.91
N GLY A 306 16.78 24.44 16.12
CA GLY A 306 17.71 25.32 16.85
C GLY A 306 18.98 25.58 16.03
N ALA A 307 19.58 24.54 15.47
CA ALA A 307 20.76 24.66 14.61
C ALA A 307 20.55 25.58 13.39
N ILE A 308 19.38 25.49 12.76
CA ILE A 308 19.01 26.32 11.60
C ILE A 308 18.90 27.79 12.05
N LYS A 309 18.38 28.05 13.25
CA LYS A 309 18.30 29.38 13.87
C LYS A 309 19.65 29.90 14.40
N GLY A 310 20.68 29.09 14.47
CA GLY A 310 22.03 29.49 14.95
C GLY A 310 22.31 29.14 16.41
N GLU A 311 21.48 28.32 17.03
CA GLU A 311 21.65 27.84 18.40
C GLU A 311 22.58 26.61 18.46
N SER A 312 22.93 26.18 19.70
CA SER A 312 23.64 24.92 19.91
C SER A 312 22.81 23.71 19.52
N PHE A 313 23.46 22.66 19.03
CA PHE A 313 22.76 21.50 18.50
C PHE A 313 23.55 20.19 18.67
N ASP A 314 22.88 19.06 18.48
CA ASP A 314 23.45 17.72 18.52
C ASP A 314 24.50 17.53 17.42
N LYS A 315 25.71 17.11 17.79
CA LYS A 315 26.85 16.94 16.86
C LYS A 315 26.58 15.95 15.73
N ARG A 316 25.65 15.00 15.92
CA ARG A 316 25.20 14.06 14.86
C ARG A 316 24.63 14.78 13.64
N LEU A 317 24.08 15.98 13.83
CA LEU A 317 23.42 16.78 12.79
C LEU A 317 24.37 17.73 12.04
N THR A 318 25.64 17.81 12.42
CA THR A 318 26.60 18.83 11.90
C THR A 318 26.64 18.89 10.38
N LYS A 319 26.74 17.73 9.71
CA LYS A 319 26.77 17.66 8.24
C LYS A 319 25.41 17.97 7.62
N ILE A 320 24.31 17.51 8.24
CA ILE A 320 22.94 17.78 7.82
C ILE A 320 22.65 19.27 7.85
N VAL A 321 22.99 19.94 8.96
CA VAL A 321 22.80 21.40 9.12
C VAL A 321 23.57 22.19 8.06
N LYS A 322 24.85 21.83 7.82
CA LYS A 322 25.66 22.45 6.78
C LYS A 322 24.98 22.34 5.40
N ASP A 323 24.59 21.12 5.02
CA ASP A 323 24.02 20.87 3.70
C ASP A 323 22.65 21.54 3.53
N LEU A 324 21.78 21.50 4.55
CA LEU A 324 20.49 22.20 4.54
C LEU A 324 20.63 23.73 4.41
N LYS A 325 21.56 24.34 5.17
CA LYS A 325 21.81 25.79 5.09
C LYS A 325 22.32 26.21 3.72
N SER A 326 23.11 25.36 3.07
CA SER A 326 23.64 25.62 1.73
C SER A 326 22.61 25.38 0.60
N ASN A 327 21.52 24.68 0.88
CA ASN A 327 20.50 24.30 -0.10
C ASN A 327 19.10 24.79 0.32
N LYS A 328 18.99 26.04 0.79
CA LYS A 328 17.69 26.66 1.07
C LYS A 328 16.83 26.65 -0.19
N SER A 329 15.53 26.46 -0.02
CA SER A 329 14.51 26.30 -1.08
C SER A 329 14.66 25.04 -1.97
N LYS A 330 15.70 24.23 -1.75
CA LYS A 330 16.00 23.01 -2.51
C LYS A 330 16.19 21.80 -1.60
N SER A 331 15.54 21.79 -0.46
CA SER A 331 15.60 20.69 0.49
C SER A 331 14.21 20.21 0.88
N ILE A 332 14.15 19.01 1.47
CA ILE A 332 12.94 18.44 2.06
C ILE A 332 13.32 17.86 3.41
N VAL A 333 12.57 18.24 4.45
CA VAL A 333 12.66 17.63 5.78
C VAL A 333 11.31 17.01 6.11
N ILE A 334 11.29 15.70 6.39
CA ILE A 334 10.07 14.94 6.67
C ILE A 334 10.25 14.05 7.90
N SER A 335 9.11 13.65 8.49
CA SER A 335 9.05 12.76 9.63
C SER A 335 7.86 11.79 9.51
N ASN A 336 8.01 10.55 9.98
CA ASN A 336 6.93 9.58 10.11
C ASN A 336 6.14 9.71 11.42
N SER A 337 6.49 10.65 12.27
CA SER A 337 5.80 10.86 13.55
C SER A 337 4.35 11.26 13.31
N ASN A 338 3.42 10.62 14.03
CA ASN A 338 2.01 11.02 14.07
C ASN A 338 1.70 11.94 15.27
N ASP A 339 2.74 12.47 15.92
CA ASP A 339 2.61 13.49 16.96
C ASP A 339 2.54 14.88 16.33
N LYS A 340 1.48 15.64 16.64
CA LYS A 340 1.24 16.99 16.09
C LYS A 340 2.39 17.94 16.40
N ASN A 341 2.91 17.94 17.63
CA ASN A 341 3.97 18.87 18.04
C ASN A 341 5.28 18.59 17.28
N THR A 342 5.60 17.32 17.06
CA THR A 342 6.75 16.92 16.25
C THR A 342 6.59 17.39 14.80
N GLN A 343 5.38 17.30 14.22
CA GLN A 343 5.12 17.78 12.87
C GLN A 343 5.14 19.32 12.78
N LEU A 344 4.73 20.04 13.82
CA LEU A 344 4.88 21.50 13.89
C LEU A 344 6.37 21.92 13.84
N ILE A 345 7.26 21.15 14.47
CA ILE A 345 8.71 21.38 14.38
C ILE A 345 9.19 21.16 12.94
N VAL A 346 8.74 20.10 12.28
CA VAL A 346 9.04 19.83 10.85
C VAL A 346 8.57 20.98 9.96
N ASN A 347 7.36 21.49 10.18
CA ASN A 347 6.83 22.65 9.47
C ASN A 347 7.70 23.89 9.68
N ALA A 348 8.10 24.16 10.90
CA ALA A 348 8.97 25.29 11.23
C ALA A 348 10.36 25.18 10.56
N ILE A 349 10.93 23.95 10.51
CA ILE A 349 12.22 23.70 9.81
C ILE A 349 12.07 24.01 8.32
N ASN A 350 11.04 23.45 7.65
CA ASN A 350 10.81 23.66 6.23
C ASN A 350 10.50 25.11 5.89
N HIS A 351 9.82 25.84 6.78
CA HIS A 351 9.58 27.27 6.64
C HIS A 351 10.89 28.08 6.70
N GLN A 352 11.76 27.83 7.70
CA GLN A 352 13.06 28.48 7.83
C GLN A 352 14.00 28.21 6.64
N LEU A 353 13.82 27.05 5.99
CA LEU A 353 14.56 26.66 4.80
C LEU A 353 13.93 27.15 3.49
N SER A 354 12.78 27.83 3.54
CA SER A 354 12.03 28.30 2.38
C SER A 354 11.64 27.18 1.40
N ASN A 355 11.31 26.01 1.94
CA ASN A 355 10.95 24.83 1.12
C ASN A 355 9.51 24.90 0.58
N TYR A 356 8.59 25.56 1.28
CA TYR A 356 7.22 25.75 0.84
C TYR A 356 7.14 26.62 -0.42
N GLY A 357 6.35 26.16 -1.40
CA GLY A 357 6.25 26.78 -2.71
C GLY A 357 7.37 26.35 -3.69
N ASN A 358 8.38 25.61 -3.22
CA ASN A 358 9.50 25.11 -4.03
C ASN A 358 9.49 23.57 -4.10
N THR A 359 9.88 22.91 -3.03
CA THR A 359 9.95 21.44 -2.91
C THR A 359 8.73 20.85 -2.20
N ILE A 360 7.96 21.68 -1.48
CA ILE A 360 6.76 21.29 -0.74
C ILE A 360 5.61 22.18 -1.18
N SER A 361 4.52 21.59 -1.68
CA SER A 361 3.32 22.32 -2.11
C SER A 361 2.17 22.10 -1.14
N ILE A 362 1.57 23.19 -0.66
CA ILE A 362 0.31 23.21 0.09
C ILE A 362 -0.87 23.65 -0.77
N THR A 363 -0.62 24.24 -1.94
CA THR A 363 -1.66 24.69 -2.87
C THR A 363 -2.22 23.56 -3.73
N ASN A 364 -1.43 22.50 -3.91
CA ASN A 364 -1.86 21.27 -4.60
C ASN A 364 -1.62 20.06 -3.67
N PRO A 365 -2.43 19.92 -2.61
CA PRO A 365 -2.19 18.91 -1.59
C PRO A 365 -2.56 17.50 -2.06
N SER A 366 -1.88 16.50 -1.50
CA SER A 366 -2.30 15.11 -1.62
C SER A 366 -3.65 14.91 -0.93
N LYS A 367 -4.55 14.19 -1.60
CA LYS A 367 -5.89 13.85 -1.08
C LYS A 367 -5.99 12.40 -0.59
N LEU A 368 -4.88 11.68 -0.58
CA LEU A 368 -4.85 10.24 -0.27
C LEU A 368 -5.12 9.94 1.21
N LYS A 369 -4.86 10.91 2.10
CA LYS A 369 -5.07 10.80 3.54
C LYS A 369 -5.85 12.00 4.04
N GLN A 370 -7.09 11.77 4.50
CA GLN A 370 -8.01 12.80 5.00
C GLN A 370 -8.71 12.37 6.30
N GLY A 371 -8.42 11.16 6.80
CA GLY A 371 -9.01 10.62 8.00
C GLY A 371 -8.78 11.51 9.23
N ASN A 372 -9.68 11.42 10.20
CA ASN A 372 -9.60 12.11 11.49
C ASN A 372 -9.91 11.13 12.62
N THR A 373 -8.89 10.43 13.07
CA THR A 373 -9.00 9.41 14.12
C THR A 373 -9.37 10.02 15.49
N ASN A 374 -9.09 11.31 15.70
CA ASN A 374 -9.43 12.00 16.94
C ASN A 374 -10.95 12.06 17.22
N LYS A 375 -11.79 11.83 16.19
CA LYS A 375 -13.24 11.77 16.34
C LYS A 375 -13.77 10.40 16.76
N ILE A 376 -12.94 9.38 16.79
CA ILE A 376 -13.38 8.00 17.09
C ILE A 376 -13.79 7.84 18.55
N ASP A 377 -13.08 8.46 19.48
CA ASP A 377 -13.42 8.36 20.90
C ASP A 377 -14.79 8.99 21.18
N ALA A 378 -15.11 10.09 20.50
CA ALA A 378 -16.44 10.71 20.58
C ALA A 378 -17.53 9.78 20.00
N LEU A 379 -17.25 9.14 18.85
CA LEU A 379 -18.16 8.15 18.25
C LEU A 379 -18.40 6.97 19.20
N ILE A 380 -17.34 6.42 19.79
CA ILE A 380 -17.47 5.31 20.76
C ILE A 380 -18.34 5.74 21.94
N SER A 381 -18.10 6.93 22.48
CA SER A 381 -18.93 7.48 23.57
C SER A 381 -20.39 7.67 23.17
N ASP A 382 -20.66 8.18 21.96
CA ASP A 382 -22.03 8.32 21.45
C ASP A 382 -22.74 6.97 21.31
N MET A 383 -22.04 5.95 20.78
CA MET A 383 -22.57 4.59 20.69
C MET A 383 -22.84 3.98 22.07
N GLN A 384 -21.93 4.14 23.05
CA GLN A 384 -22.11 3.66 24.43
C GLN A 384 -23.33 4.26 25.10
N ASN A 385 -23.62 5.53 24.81
CA ASN A 385 -24.78 6.25 25.36
C ASN A 385 -26.07 6.00 24.56
N GLY A 386 -26.06 5.17 23.52
CA GLY A 386 -27.23 4.89 22.67
C GLY A 386 -27.65 6.09 21.80
N ASN A 387 -26.74 7.00 21.51
CA ASN A 387 -26.99 8.18 20.66
C ASN A 387 -26.80 7.91 19.16
N VAL A 388 -26.48 6.69 18.76
CA VAL A 388 -26.28 6.29 17.36
C VAL A 388 -27.30 5.21 17.00
N ASP A 389 -28.22 5.52 16.10
CA ASP A 389 -29.29 4.63 15.68
C ASP A 389 -28.88 3.72 14.53
N ALA A 390 -27.92 4.13 13.71
CA ALA A 390 -27.34 3.29 12.67
C ALA A 390 -25.88 3.63 12.42
N LEU A 391 -25.06 2.61 12.26
CA LEU A 391 -23.67 2.73 11.84
C LEU A 391 -23.47 2.02 10.51
N ILE A 392 -23.04 2.76 9.50
CA ILE A 392 -22.68 2.24 8.19
C ILE A 392 -21.15 2.31 8.07
N THR A 393 -20.49 1.19 7.79
CA THR A 393 -19.04 1.16 7.55
C THR A 393 -18.75 0.93 6.08
N TYR A 394 -17.88 1.76 5.50
CA TYR A 394 -17.49 1.65 4.10
C TYR A 394 -15.97 1.64 3.96
N ASN A 395 -15.44 0.53 3.44
CA ASN A 395 -14.01 0.32 3.21
C ASN A 395 -13.13 0.53 4.46
N VAL A 396 -13.65 0.21 5.65
CA VAL A 396 -12.96 0.24 6.94
C VAL A 396 -13.30 -1.00 7.77
N ASN A 397 -12.37 -1.41 8.60
CA ASN A 397 -12.59 -2.44 9.61
C ASN A 397 -12.13 -1.93 10.99
N PRO A 398 -12.97 -1.16 11.69
CA PRO A 398 -12.61 -0.58 13.00
C PRO A 398 -12.28 -1.63 14.05
N SER A 399 -12.99 -2.77 14.03
CA SER A 399 -12.73 -3.89 14.93
C SER A 399 -11.33 -4.49 14.82
N TYR A 400 -10.66 -4.28 13.68
CA TYR A 400 -9.30 -4.74 13.43
C TYR A 400 -8.27 -3.62 13.50
N SER A 401 -8.59 -2.44 12.94
CA SER A 401 -7.61 -1.39 12.72
C SER A 401 -7.46 -0.38 13.86
N LEU A 402 -8.44 -0.28 14.77
CA LEU A 402 -8.37 0.66 15.88
C LEU A 402 -7.57 0.09 17.06
N ALA A 403 -6.81 0.95 17.73
CA ALA A 403 -6.10 0.59 18.95
C ALA A 403 -7.06 0.25 20.09
N ASN A 404 -8.22 0.96 20.18
CA ASN A 404 -9.29 0.75 21.13
C ASN A 404 -10.46 -0.06 20.52
N SER A 405 -10.13 -1.05 19.69
CA SER A 405 -11.10 -1.91 19.00
C SER A 405 -12.05 -2.65 19.94
N LYS A 406 -11.60 -2.98 21.16
CA LYS A 406 -12.45 -3.62 22.17
C LYS A 406 -13.58 -2.69 22.61
N GLU A 407 -13.27 -1.46 22.97
CA GLU A 407 -14.23 -0.42 23.36
C GLU A 407 -15.22 -0.14 22.22
N PHE A 408 -14.72 -0.08 20.98
CA PHE A 408 -15.56 0.06 19.78
C PHE A 408 -16.53 -1.12 19.63
N ASN A 409 -16.07 -2.36 19.75
CA ASN A 409 -16.90 -3.56 19.63
C ASN A 409 -17.94 -3.68 20.76
N ASP A 410 -17.57 -3.26 21.97
CA ASP A 410 -18.52 -3.24 23.08
C ASP A 410 -19.59 -2.16 22.87
N ALA A 411 -19.23 -1.01 22.33
CA ALA A 411 -20.15 0.07 22.01
C ALA A 411 -21.13 -0.27 20.88
N LEU A 412 -20.69 -1.10 19.88
CA LEU A 412 -21.55 -1.57 18.79
C LEU A 412 -22.82 -2.28 19.28
N LYS A 413 -22.79 -2.92 20.45
CA LYS A 413 -23.95 -3.63 21.02
C LYS A 413 -25.12 -2.69 21.36
N ASN A 414 -24.86 -1.40 21.50
CA ASN A 414 -25.85 -0.37 21.79
C ASN A 414 -26.35 0.37 20.55
N VAL A 415 -25.82 0.06 19.36
CA VAL A 415 -26.34 0.59 18.10
C VAL A 415 -27.52 -0.25 17.66
N SER A 416 -28.65 0.40 17.35
CA SER A 416 -29.95 -0.26 17.09
C SER A 416 -30.00 -1.10 15.82
#